data_1078efd0a44ba291b5c9010f8224595b
#
_entry.id   1078efd0a44ba291b5c9010f8224595b
#
_cell.length_a   1.000
_cell.length_b   1.000
_cell.length_c   1.000
_cell.angle_alpha   90.00
_cell.angle_beta   90.00
_cell.angle_gamma   90.00
#
_symmetry.space_group_name_H-M   'P 1'
#
loop_
_entity.id
_entity.type
_entity.pdbx_description
1 polymer ?
#
loop_
_entity_poly.entity_id
_entity_poly.type
_entity_poly.pdbx_seq_one_letter_code
_entity_poly.pdbx_strand_id
1 'polypeptide(L)'
;NVIKQRSLIIRSIRRFFEELYFIEVETPTLLSVNSGANAKPFTTHYNALGEDFFLRVAPELSLKKLLVGGMERIFEIGKNYRNEGMSKRHNPEFTSLEAYSAYTDCNSMIKVFMELVNHLSLSYDGPELKIEVISMKDLVRQAISGAEVTYENLNEVFEIYVAPFLINPTIVT
;
A
#
# COMPACT_ATOMS: atom_id res chain seq x y z
N ASN A 1 22.07 -11.20 -5.47
CA ASN A 1 21.53 -10.55 -6.66
C ASN A 1 20.10 -10.07 -6.36
N VAL A 2 19.90 -8.74 -6.35
CA VAL A 2 18.64 -8.06 -6.00
C VAL A 2 17.44 -8.57 -6.83
N ILE A 3 17.64 -8.83 -8.12
CA ILE A 3 16.56 -9.33 -9.01
C ILE A 3 16.07 -10.71 -8.56
N LYS A 4 16.97 -11.61 -8.19
CA LYS A 4 16.59 -12.93 -7.67
C LYS A 4 15.86 -12.82 -6.33
N GLN A 5 16.35 -11.98 -5.42
CA GLN A 5 15.69 -11.74 -4.13
C GLN A 5 14.28 -11.16 -4.33
N ARG A 6 14.13 -10.15 -5.19
CA ARG A 6 12.82 -9.60 -5.54
C ARG A 6 11.86 -10.67 -6.07
N SER A 7 12.33 -11.53 -6.98
CA SER A 7 11.50 -12.62 -7.52
C SER A 7 11.04 -13.59 -6.44
N LEU A 8 11.93 -13.92 -5.51
CA LEU A 8 11.60 -14.79 -4.38
C LEU A 8 10.59 -14.13 -3.43
N ILE A 9 10.78 -12.85 -3.10
CA ILE A 9 9.86 -12.08 -2.23
C ILE A 9 8.45 -12.05 -2.85
N ILE A 10 8.33 -11.71 -4.14
CA ILE A 10 7.03 -11.66 -4.82
C ILE A 10 6.35 -13.04 -4.79
N ARG A 11 7.09 -14.11 -5.03
CA ARG A 11 6.56 -15.48 -4.93
C ARG A 11 6.10 -15.83 -3.52
N SER A 12 6.86 -15.43 -2.49
CA SER A 12 6.51 -15.66 -1.09
C SER A 12 5.23 -14.90 -0.70
N ILE A 13 5.07 -13.66 -1.17
CA ILE A 13 3.84 -12.86 -0.97
C ILE A 13 2.64 -13.57 -1.59
N ARG A 14 2.76 -14.04 -2.85
CA ARG A 14 1.67 -14.76 -3.53
C ARG A 14 1.24 -15.98 -2.73
N ARG A 15 2.21 -16.80 -2.34
CA ARG A 15 1.93 -18.01 -1.55
C ARG A 15 1.24 -17.69 -0.22
N PHE A 16 1.69 -16.67 0.48
CA PHE A 16 1.06 -16.23 1.73
C PHE A 16 -0.42 -15.87 1.54
N PHE A 17 -0.76 -15.09 0.51
CA PHE A 17 -2.15 -14.71 0.24
C PHE A 17 -2.99 -15.89 -0.27
N GLU A 18 -2.43 -16.78 -1.08
CA GLU A 18 -3.10 -18.02 -1.53
C GLU A 18 -3.45 -18.92 -0.35
N GLU A 19 -2.55 -19.08 0.63
CA GLU A 19 -2.79 -19.86 1.86
C GLU A 19 -3.91 -19.26 2.73
N LEU A 20 -4.15 -17.94 2.63
CA LEU A 20 -5.27 -17.24 3.27
C LEU A 20 -6.54 -17.18 2.39
N TYR A 21 -6.56 -17.92 1.28
CA TYR A 21 -7.68 -17.97 0.33
C TYR A 21 -7.99 -16.62 -0.34
N PHE A 22 -6.99 -15.78 -0.55
CA PHE A 22 -7.12 -14.62 -1.41
C PHE A 22 -6.90 -15.03 -2.87
N ILE A 23 -7.64 -14.42 -3.77
CA ILE A 23 -7.53 -14.61 -5.21
C ILE A 23 -6.66 -13.48 -5.78
N GLU A 24 -5.57 -13.84 -6.49
CA GLU A 24 -4.81 -12.83 -7.25
C GLU A 24 -5.63 -12.39 -8.46
N VAL A 25 -5.75 -11.09 -8.64
CA VAL A 25 -6.47 -10.48 -9.76
C VAL A 25 -5.57 -9.50 -10.50
N GLU A 26 -5.88 -9.25 -11.76
CA GLU A 26 -5.31 -8.20 -12.59
C GLU A 26 -6.40 -7.21 -12.97
N THR A 27 -6.20 -5.94 -12.62
CA THR A 27 -7.12 -4.87 -13.00
C THR A 27 -6.48 -3.94 -14.03
N PRO A 28 -7.28 -3.21 -14.83
CA PRO A 28 -6.74 -2.36 -15.89
C PRO A 28 -5.74 -1.32 -15.38
N THR A 29 -4.63 -1.18 -16.11
CA THR A 29 -3.64 -0.12 -15.89
C THR A 29 -3.94 1.14 -16.67
N LEU A 30 -4.69 1.02 -17.77
CA LEU A 30 -5.13 2.14 -18.61
C LEU A 30 -6.60 2.44 -18.31
N LEU A 31 -6.88 3.64 -17.84
CA LEU A 31 -8.18 4.05 -17.33
C LEU A 31 -8.72 5.27 -18.06
N SER A 32 -10.03 5.32 -18.31
CA SER A 32 -10.72 6.50 -18.85
C SER A 32 -10.90 7.62 -17.81
N VAL A 33 -10.80 7.28 -16.52
CA VAL A 33 -10.92 8.24 -15.41
C VAL A 33 -9.81 8.03 -14.41
N ASN A 34 -9.10 9.11 -14.05
CA ASN A 34 -8.10 9.03 -12.99
C ASN A 34 -8.78 8.86 -11.63
N SER A 35 -8.36 7.86 -10.86
CA SER A 35 -8.96 7.55 -9.57
C SER A 35 -8.05 6.66 -8.70
N GLY A 36 -8.38 6.56 -7.42
CA GLY A 36 -7.77 5.61 -6.48
C GLY A 36 -6.68 6.20 -5.59
N ALA A 37 -6.15 7.38 -5.90
CA ALA A 37 -5.22 8.10 -5.03
C ALA A 37 -5.16 9.58 -5.42
N ASN A 38 -4.73 10.42 -4.47
CA ASN A 38 -4.46 11.83 -4.72
C ASN A 38 -3.04 11.99 -5.31
N ALA A 39 -2.88 11.59 -6.58
CA ALA A 39 -1.61 11.64 -7.30
C ALA A 39 -1.83 12.13 -8.74
N LYS A 40 -0.81 12.76 -9.32
CA LYS A 40 -0.85 13.24 -10.70
C LYS A 40 -0.63 12.06 -11.65
N PRO A 41 -1.57 11.76 -12.59
CA PRO A 41 -1.43 10.66 -13.54
C PRO A 41 -0.54 11.02 -14.71
N PHE A 42 -0.02 10.01 -15.41
CA PHE A 42 0.42 10.12 -16.79
C PHE A 42 -0.80 10.01 -17.70
N THR A 43 -0.90 10.90 -18.68
CA THR A 43 -1.97 10.93 -19.68
C THR A 43 -1.46 10.39 -21.01
N THR A 44 -2.29 9.63 -21.72
CA THR A 44 -2.02 9.17 -23.08
C THR A 44 -3.27 9.23 -23.95
N HIS A 45 -3.11 9.40 -25.25
CA HIS A 45 -4.24 9.46 -26.16
C HIS A 45 -4.60 8.06 -26.66
N TYR A 46 -5.89 7.70 -26.58
CA TYR A 46 -6.41 6.45 -27.14
C TYR A 46 -6.99 6.70 -28.53
N ASN A 47 -6.22 6.45 -29.55
CA ASN A 47 -6.56 6.79 -30.93
C ASN A 47 -7.91 6.22 -31.41
N ALA A 48 -8.27 5.01 -31.00
CA ALA A 48 -9.50 4.37 -31.47
C ALA A 48 -10.78 5.06 -30.94
N LEU A 49 -10.71 5.72 -29.77
CA LEU A 49 -11.82 6.45 -29.19
C LEU A 49 -11.71 7.96 -29.38
N GLY A 50 -10.52 8.46 -29.76
CA GLY A 50 -10.27 9.90 -29.83
C GLY A 50 -10.29 10.62 -28.49
N GLU A 51 -10.00 9.90 -27.40
CA GLU A 51 -10.09 10.38 -26.02
C GLU A 51 -8.77 10.18 -25.26
N ASP A 52 -8.54 11.00 -24.22
CA ASP A 52 -7.41 10.84 -23.35
C ASP A 52 -7.69 9.82 -22.24
N PHE A 53 -6.72 8.95 -22.03
CA PHE A 53 -6.71 7.95 -20.99
C PHE A 53 -5.55 8.19 -20.03
N PHE A 54 -5.63 7.58 -18.85
CA PHE A 54 -4.69 7.76 -17.77
C PHE A 54 -4.03 6.43 -17.39
N LEU A 55 -2.72 6.44 -17.16
CA LEU A 55 -2.06 5.33 -16.47
C LEU A 55 -2.47 5.37 -15.00
N ARG A 56 -2.92 4.25 -14.45
CA ARG A 56 -3.45 4.18 -13.08
C ARG A 56 -2.43 4.64 -12.03
N VAL A 57 -2.88 5.41 -11.08
CA VAL A 57 -2.10 5.83 -9.90
C VAL A 57 -2.24 4.85 -8.75
N ALA A 58 -3.30 4.04 -8.73
CA ALA A 58 -3.59 2.95 -7.80
C ALA A 58 -4.68 2.02 -8.39
N PRO A 59 -4.75 0.74 -8.03
CA PRO A 59 -5.81 -0.19 -8.45
C PRO A 59 -7.07 -0.11 -7.58
N GLU A 60 -7.09 0.70 -6.51
CA GLU A 60 -8.10 0.73 -5.45
C GLU A 60 -9.55 0.65 -5.94
N LEU A 61 -9.97 1.55 -6.83
CA LEU A 61 -11.35 1.58 -7.32
C LEU A 61 -11.74 0.31 -8.10
N SER A 62 -10.80 -0.21 -8.89
CA SER A 62 -11.03 -1.45 -9.64
C SER A 62 -11.17 -2.64 -8.71
N LEU A 63 -10.34 -2.73 -7.67
CA LEU A 63 -10.42 -3.79 -6.65
C LEU A 63 -11.72 -3.67 -5.84
N LYS A 64 -12.12 -2.47 -5.45
CA LYS A 64 -13.42 -2.26 -4.77
C LYS A 64 -14.62 -2.67 -5.64
N LYS A 65 -14.57 -2.45 -6.95
CA LYS A 65 -15.62 -2.93 -7.88
C LYS A 65 -15.71 -4.47 -7.90
N LEU A 66 -14.59 -5.17 -7.80
CA LEU A 66 -14.58 -6.63 -7.72
C LEU A 66 -15.21 -7.13 -6.41
N LEU A 67 -14.97 -6.45 -5.27
CA LEU A 67 -15.66 -6.75 -4.01
C LEU A 67 -17.17 -6.55 -4.12
N VAL A 68 -17.61 -5.45 -4.72
CA VAL A 68 -19.04 -5.20 -5.00
C VAL A 68 -19.61 -6.27 -5.93
N GLY A 69 -18.80 -6.78 -6.86
CA GLY A 69 -19.13 -7.90 -7.74
C GLY A 69 -19.21 -9.27 -7.07
N GLY A 70 -18.96 -9.35 -5.74
CA GLY A 70 -19.10 -10.58 -4.95
C GLY A 70 -17.78 -11.35 -4.69
N MET A 71 -16.63 -10.80 -5.06
CA MET A 71 -15.34 -11.39 -4.66
C MET A 71 -15.02 -11.00 -3.21
N GLU A 72 -14.84 -11.98 -2.33
CA GLU A 72 -14.68 -11.69 -0.91
C GLU A 72 -13.25 -11.36 -0.50
N ARG A 73 -12.24 -12.01 -1.10
CA ARG A 73 -10.82 -11.84 -0.77
C ARG A 73 -10.01 -11.79 -2.05
N ILE A 74 -9.39 -10.65 -2.29
CA ILE A 74 -8.60 -10.41 -3.50
C ILE A 74 -7.32 -9.68 -3.16
N PHE A 75 -6.29 -9.90 -3.99
CA PHE A 75 -5.08 -9.09 -3.97
C PHE A 75 -4.56 -8.88 -5.39
N GLU A 76 -3.79 -7.82 -5.56
CA GLU A 76 -3.10 -7.53 -6.82
C GLU A 76 -1.66 -7.08 -6.50
N ILE A 77 -0.70 -7.65 -7.23
CA ILE A 77 0.68 -7.17 -7.28
C ILE A 77 0.89 -6.58 -8.67
N GLY A 78 0.89 -5.25 -8.77
CA GLY A 78 0.88 -4.59 -10.07
C GLY A 78 1.66 -3.28 -10.11
N LYS A 79 1.83 -2.77 -11.33
CA LYS A 79 2.46 -1.48 -11.59
C LYS A 79 1.49 -0.35 -11.40
N ASN A 80 1.96 0.71 -10.74
CA ASN A 80 1.28 2.00 -10.66
C ASN A 80 2.21 3.11 -11.16
N TYR A 81 1.62 4.23 -11.55
CA TYR A 81 2.30 5.31 -12.23
C TYR A 81 1.91 6.65 -11.59
N ARG A 82 2.88 7.43 -11.16
CA ARG A 82 2.65 8.77 -10.60
C ARG A 82 3.57 9.78 -11.25
N ASN A 83 3.01 10.79 -11.92
CA ASN A 83 3.74 11.84 -12.62
C ASN A 83 4.10 12.98 -11.66
N GLU A 84 4.92 12.65 -10.69
CA GLU A 84 5.37 13.55 -9.62
C GLU A 84 6.90 13.66 -9.63
N GLY A 85 7.46 14.37 -8.64
CA GLY A 85 8.91 14.50 -8.51
C GLY A 85 9.62 13.18 -8.24
N MET A 86 10.87 13.06 -8.67
CA MET A 86 11.73 11.91 -8.38
C MET A 86 12.55 12.13 -7.12
N SER A 87 12.73 11.08 -6.33
CA SER A 87 13.66 11.05 -5.20
C SER A 87 14.27 9.65 -5.06
N LYS A 88 15.16 9.46 -4.08
CA LYS A 88 15.71 8.13 -3.76
C LYS A 88 14.62 7.09 -3.39
N ARG A 89 13.44 7.55 -2.96
CA ARG A 89 12.31 6.72 -2.51
C ARG A 89 11.11 6.74 -3.48
N HIS A 90 11.11 7.63 -4.48
CA HIS A 90 9.98 7.83 -5.38
C HIS A 90 10.41 7.68 -6.83
N ASN A 91 9.89 6.64 -7.48
CA ASN A 91 9.99 6.44 -8.92
C ASN A 91 8.62 6.69 -9.58
N PRO A 92 8.59 7.21 -10.81
CA PRO A 92 7.33 7.43 -11.52
C PRO A 92 6.57 6.16 -11.84
N GLU A 93 7.26 5.03 -11.93
CA GLU A 93 6.70 3.67 -12.05
C GLU A 93 7.18 2.82 -10.88
N PHE A 94 6.26 2.22 -10.16
CA PHE A 94 6.58 1.33 -9.03
C PHE A 94 5.59 0.16 -8.96
N THR A 95 5.95 -0.88 -8.22
CA THR A 95 5.07 -2.01 -7.96
C THR A 95 4.49 -1.86 -6.56
N SER A 96 3.18 -2.00 -6.44
CA SER A 96 2.49 -2.12 -5.16
C SER A 96 1.83 -3.49 -5.01
N LEU A 97 1.60 -3.86 -3.76
CA LEU A 97 0.69 -4.91 -3.35
C LEU A 97 -0.51 -4.23 -2.72
N GLU A 98 -1.71 -4.55 -3.18
CA GLU A 98 -2.95 -4.18 -2.52
C GLU A 98 -3.80 -5.44 -2.28
N ALA A 99 -4.36 -5.55 -1.08
CA ALA A 99 -5.21 -6.67 -0.69
C ALA A 99 -6.49 -6.16 -0.02
N TYR A 100 -7.60 -6.77 -0.38
CA TYR A 100 -8.93 -6.37 0.08
C TYR A 100 -9.69 -7.60 0.55
N SER A 101 -10.40 -7.47 1.66
CA SER A 101 -11.27 -8.51 2.20
C SER A 101 -12.62 -7.93 2.59
N ALA A 102 -13.69 -8.47 2.02
CA ALA A 102 -15.05 -8.14 2.41
C ALA A 102 -15.37 -8.70 3.80
N TYR A 103 -16.33 -8.08 4.49
CA TYR A 103 -16.83 -8.51 5.82
C TYR A 103 -15.75 -8.59 6.91
N THR A 104 -14.66 -7.82 6.77
CA THR A 104 -13.59 -7.72 7.75
C THR A 104 -13.41 -6.27 8.20
N ASP A 105 -12.77 -6.07 9.36
CA ASP A 105 -12.45 -4.77 9.89
C ASP A 105 -10.96 -4.41 9.70
N CYS A 106 -10.62 -3.18 10.04
CA CYS A 106 -9.26 -2.68 9.97
C CYS A 106 -8.29 -3.51 10.83
N ASN A 107 -8.71 -3.94 12.04
CA ASN A 107 -7.86 -4.72 12.93
C ASN A 107 -7.51 -6.10 12.35
N SER A 108 -8.43 -6.71 11.63
CA SER A 108 -8.20 -7.97 10.93
C SER A 108 -7.18 -7.80 9.80
N MET A 109 -7.26 -6.71 9.03
CA MET A 109 -6.28 -6.43 7.97
C MET A 109 -4.91 -6.04 8.53
N ILE A 110 -4.86 -5.36 9.68
CA ILE A 110 -3.60 -5.11 10.40
C ILE A 110 -2.92 -6.42 10.77
N LYS A 111 -3.67 -7.41 11.29
CA LYS A 111 -3.12 -8.74 11.60
C LYS A 111 -2.57 -9.43 10.36
N VAL A 112 -3.32 -9.46 9.27
CA VAL A 112 -2.85 -10.03 7.98
C VAL A 112 -1.54 -9.37 7.54
N PHE A 113 -1.43 -8.05 7.67
CA PHE A 113 -0.21 -7.33 7.33
C PHE A 113 0.97 -7.71 8.24
N MET A 114 0.74 -7.79 9.56
CA MET A 114 1.76 -8.21 10.53
C MET A 114 2.25 -9.63 10.24
N GLU A 115 1.34 -10.55 9.95
CA GLU A 115 1.63 -11.93 9.58
C GLU A 115 2.43 -12.01 8.28
N LEU A 116 2.07 -11.22 7.26
CA LEU A 116 2.82 -11.13 6.01
C LEU A 116 4.27 -10.68 6.25
N VAL A 117 4.45 -9.60 7.02
CA VAL A 117 5.80 -9.05 7.28
C VAL A 117 6.65 -10.05 8.05
N ASN A 118 6.09 -10.74 9.05
CA ASN A 118 6.76 -11.81 9.79
C ASN A 118 7.05 -13.04 8.91
N HIS A 119 6.09 -13.46 8.08
CA HIS A 119 6.29 -14.53 7.10
C HIS A 119 7.48 -14.23 6.17
N LEU A 120 7.57 -13.00 5.68
CA LEU A 120 8.69 -12.58 4.83
C LEU A 120 10.00 -12.55 5.60
N SER A 121 10.05 -12.01 6.81
CA SER A 121 11.27 -11.98 7.62
C SER A 121 11.79 -13.41 7.86
N LEU A 122 10.95 -14.30 8.35
CA LEU A 122 11.31 -15.69 8.63
C LEU A 122 11.69 -16.48 7.37
N SER A 123 11.06 -16.21 6.23
CA SER A 123 11.39 -16.86 4.94
C SER A 123 12.80 -16.53 4.43
N TYR A 124 13.44 -15.51 4.99
CA TYR A 124 14.79 -15.05 4.63
C TYR A 124 15.77 -15.04 5.81
N ASP A 125 15.58 -15.99 6.75
CA ASP A 125 16.42 -16.15 7.95
C ASP A 125 16.49 -14.89 8.83
N GLY A 126 15.49 -14.01 8.72
CA GLY A 126 15.33 -12.86 9.59
C GLY A 126 14.67 -13.24 10.92
N PRO A 127 14.73 -12.35 11.92
CA PRO A 127 14.07 -12.57 13.21
C PRO A 127 12.56 -12.42 13.09
N GLU A 128 11.83 -13.00 14.04
CA GLU A 128 10.45 -12.63 14.28
C GLU A 128 10.38 -11.15 14.70
N LEU A 129 9.59 -10.37 13.98
CA LEU A 129 9.49 -8.94 14.20
C LEU A 129 8.41 -8.64 15.25
N LYS A 130 8.80 -7.89 16.28
CA LYS A 130 7.84 -7.29 17.21
C LYS A 130 7.30 -6.01 16.57
N ILE A 131 6.09 -6.10 16.03
CA ILE A 131 5.42 -4.97 15.38
C ILE A 131 4.47 -4.34 16.39
N GLU A 132 4.68 -3.07 16.68
CA GLU A 132 3.79 -2.31 17.57
C GLU A 132 2.67 -1.65 16.75
N VAL A 133 1.48 -1.55 17.33
CA VAL A 133 0.34 -0.84 16.75
C VAL A 133 0.03 0.34 17.66
N ILE A 134 0.28 1.55 17.18
CA ILE A 134 0.17 2.76 17.99
C ILE A 134 -0.63 3.82 17.23
N SER A 135 -1.51 4.53 17.93
CA SER A 135 -2.24 5.65 17.35
C SER A 135 -1.29 6.80 16.97
N MET A 136 -1.50 7.38 15.78
CA MET A 136 -0.74 8.56 15.33
C MET A 136 -0.84 9.71 16.35
N LYS A 137 -2.02 9.92 16.92
CA LYS A 137 -2.22 10.93 17.96
C LYS A 137 -1.37 10.70 19.20
N ASP A 138 -1.23 9.45 19.63
CA ASP A 138 -0.47 9.12 20.83
C ASP A 138 1.03 9.26 20.57
N LEU A 139 1.51 8.87 19.39
CA LEU A 139 2.89 9.10 18.98
C LEU A 139 3.23 10.58 18.92
N VAL A 140 2.37 11.39 18.33
CA VAL A 140 2.58 12.84 18.24
C VAL A 140 2.55 13.49 19.63
N ARG A 141 1.63 13.09 20.50
CA ARG A 141 1.58 13.59 21.89
C ARG A 141 2.82 13.24 22.70
N GLN A 142 3.40 12.07 22.46
CA GLN A 142 4.65 11.66 23.13
C GLN A 142 5.85 12.47 22.63
N ALA A 143 5.89 12.77 21.32
CA ALA A 143 7.01 13.48 20.71
C ALA A 143 7.01 14.99 21.00
N ILE A 144 5.83 15.60 21.09
CA ILE A 144 5.67 17.04 21.23
C ILE A 144 4.84 17.37 22.47
N SER A 145 5.50 17.71 23.58
CA SER A 145 4.86 18.19 24.78
C SER A 145 4.43 19.65 24.60
N GLY A 146 3.11 19.92 24.58
CA GLY A 146 2.55 21.27 24.63
C GLY A 146 2.27 21.96 23.28
N ALA A 147 2.42 21.29 22.16
CA ALA A 147 1.96 21.83 20.88
C ALA A 147 0.47 21.58 20.67
N GLU A 148 -0.23 22.57 20.12
CA GLU A 148 -1.64 22.41 19.72
C GLU A 148 -1.68 21.58 18.42
N VAL A 149 -2.06 20.31 18.56
CA VAL A 149 -2.19 19.39 17.44
C VAL A 149 -3.65 19.24 17.07
N THR A 150 -3.98 19.70 15.88
CA THR A 150 -5.33 19.58 15.29
C THR A 150 -5.37 18.45 14.27
N TYR A 151 -6.56 18.02 13.87
CA TYR A 151 -6.69 17.05 12.76
C TYR A 151 -6.08 17.54 11.44
N GLU A 152 -6.07 18.83 11.21
CA GLU A 152 -5.59 19.45 9.97
C GLU A 152 -4.06 19.36 9.84
N ASN A 153 -3.33 19.49 10.96
CA ASN A 153 -1.87 19.48 10.97
C ASN A 153 -1.26 18.15 11.49
N LEU A 154 -2.07 17.20 11.91
CA LEU A 154 -1.60 15.95 12.53
C LEU A 154 -0.62 15.18 11.63
N ASN A 155 -0.93 15.04 10.35
CA ASN A 155 -0.08 14.34 9.38
C ASN A 155 1.26 15.06 9.19
N GLU A 156 1.24 16.39 9.04
CA GLU A 156 2.44 17.19 8.86
C GLU A 156 3.35 17.10 10.09
N VAL A 157 2.77 17.23 11.27
CA VAL A 157 3.48 17.11 12.55
C VAL A 157 4.07 15.71 12.71
N PHE A 158 3.32 14.65 12.37
CA PHE A 158 3.80 13.28 12.42
C PHE A 158 5.00 13.08 11.49
N GLU A 159 4.91 13.50 10.24
CA GLU A 159 5.99 13.33 9.23
C GLU A 159 7.28 14.07 9.63
N ILE A 160 7.18 15.22 10.29
CA ILE A 160 8.35 16.03 10.67
C ILE A 160 8.97 15.53 11.99
N TYR A 161 8.14 15.25 13.00
CA TYR A 161 8.62 15.07 14.37
C TYR A 161 8.56 13.63 14.89
N VAL A 162 7.90 12.72 14.20
CA VAL A 162 7.73 11.32 14.64
C VAL A 162 8.32 10.33 13.65
N ALA A 163 7.90 10.37 12.41
CA ALA A 163 8.25 9.36 11.41
C ALA A 163 9.78 9.17 11.23
N PRO A 164 10.63 10.22 11.24
CA PRO A 164 12.08 10.05 11.11
C PRO A 164 12.75 9.30 12.28
N PHE A 165 12.07 9.22 13.42
CA PHE A 165 12.60 8.62 14.66
C PHE A 165 12.01 7.23 14.95
N LEU A 166 11.09 6.74 14.13
CA LEU A 166 10.57 5.37 14.24
C LEU A 166 11.63 4.40 13.69
N ILE A 167 12.28 3.66 14.59
CA ILE A 167 13.33 2.69 14.25
C ILE A 167 12.75 1.27 14.17
N ASN A 168 11.85 0.94 15.09
CA ASN A 168 11.21 -0.37 15.15
C ASN A 168 10.02 -0.45 14.17
N PRO A 169 9.69 -1.65 13.65
CA PRO A 169 8.50 -1.84 12.86
C PRO A 169 7.25 -1.39 13.64
N THR A 170 6.57 -0.37 13.16
CA THR A 170 5.41 0.23 13.82
C THR A 170 4.28 0.43 12.83
N ILE A 171 3.09 -0.04 13.18
CA ILE A 171 1.85 0.27 12.46
C ILE A 171 1.22 1.48 13.15
N VAL A 172 1.06 2.54 12.39
CA VAL A 172 0.45 3.78 12.87
C VAL A 172 -1.01 3.82 12.45
N THR A 173 -1.94 3.97 13.41
CA THR A 173 -3.39 3.97 13.19
C THR A 173 -4.02 5.33 13.52
#